data_befd0ef7a538a733f396e52eca8d348e
#
_entry.id   befd0ef7a538a733f396e52eca8d348e
#
_cell.length_a   1.000
_cell.length_b   1.000
_cell.length_c   1.000
_cell.angle_alpha   90.00
_cell.angle_beta   90.00
_cell.angle_gamma   90.00
#
_symmetry.space_group_name_H-M   'P 1'
#
loop_
_entity.id
_entity.type
_entity.pdbx_description
1 polymer ?
#
loop_
_entity_poly.entity_id
_entity_poly.type
_entity_poly.pdbx_seq_one_letter_code
_entity_poly.pdbx_strand_id
1 'polypeptide(L)'
;MRSTTLRPARALFIWAMFVLFAPGLAQAADKTLLNVSYDVSREFYKDFNAVFAVHWKASTGEAITLNQSHGGSSRQARSVADGLEADVITMNQANDIDVLFERGKLIPQDWAKRLPFNSAPTTSVSVILVRKGNPKAIRDWSDLGKPGVSVIIPNPKTSGNGRYTYLAAWGAAVQNGVSPAAAKALVTRIFANVPVLDGGGRGATT
;
A
#
# COMPACT_ATOMS: atom_id res chain seq x y z
N MET A 1 -27.17 -31.19 97.07
CA MET A 1 -27.45 -30.00 96.26
C MET A 1 -26.45 -29.98 95.12
N ARG A 2 -26.86 -30.39 93.94
CA ARG A 2 -25.99 -30.36 92.70
C ARG A 2 -26.61 -29.39 91.71
N SER A 3 -25.91 -28.32 91.44
CA SER A 3 -26.26 -27.34 90.44
C SER A 3 -25.73 -27.81 89.04
N THR A 4 -26.62 -28.01 88.12
CA THR A 4 -26.33 -28.33 86.73
C THR A 4 -26.30 -27.05 85.96
N THR A 5 -25.11 -26.68 85.43
CA THR A 5 -24.91 -25.56 84.56
C THR A 5 -25.13 -26.01 83.14
N LEU A 6 -26.11 -25.43 82.44
CA LEU A 6 -26.36 -25.55 81.01
C LEU A 6 -25.32 -24.72 80.22
N ARG A 7 -24.64 -25.40 79.27
CA ARG A 7 -23.76 -24.76 78.29
C ARG A 7 -24.60 -24.31 77.09
N PRO A 8 -24.43 -23.07 76.55
CA PRO A 8 -25.09 -22.66 75.31
C PRO A 8 -24.38 -23.24 74.05
N ALA A 9 -25.20 -23.81 73.19
CA ALA A 9 -24.77 -24.28 71.84
C ALA A 9 -24.34 -23.10 70.98
N ARG A 10 -23.12 -23.17 70.49
CA ARG A 10 -22.62 -22.25 69.48
C ARG A 10 -23.20 -22.65 68.11
N ALA A 11 -24.14 -21.85 67.60
CA ALA A 11 -24.60 -21.94 66.19
C ALA A 11 -23.51 -21.37 65.24
N LEU A 12 -22.90 -22.27 64.45
CA LEU A 12 -22.01 -21.90 63.37
C LEU A 12 -22.88 -21.37 62.19
N PHE A 13 -22.85 -20.06 61.93
CA PHE A 13 -23.36 -19.45 60.66
C PHE A 13 -22.33 -19.66 59.58
N ILE A 14 -22.59 -20.62 58.68
CA ILE A 14 -21.81 -20.75 57.43
C ILE A 14 -22.39 -19.75 56.42
N TRP A 15 -21.68 -18.63 56.20
CA TRP A 15 -21.92 -17.73 55.10
C TRP A 15 -21.38 -18.37 53.81
N ALA A 16 -22.26 -18.92 52.98
CA ALA A 16 -21.94 -19.32 51.63
C ALA A 16 -21.77 -18.07 50.78
N MET A 17 -20.51 -17.68 50.52
CA MET A 17 -20.14 -16.58 49.62
C MET A 17 -20.34 -17.06 48.18
N PHE A 18 -21.51 -16.77 47.60
CA PHE A 18 -21.78 -16.96 46.16
C PHE A 18 -21.00 -15.92 45.40
N VAL A 19 -19.80 -16.26 44.89
CA VAL A 19 -19.06 -15.46 43.96
C VAL A 19 -19.80 -15.55 42.62
N LEU A 20 -20.59 -14.53 42.30
CA LEU A 20 -21.15 -14.31 40.97
C LEU A 20 -19.98 -14.09 39.99
N PHE A 21 -19.57 -15.15 39.29
CA PHE A 21 -18.74 -15.06 38.11
C PHE A 21 -19.62 -14.40 37.03
N ALA A 22 -19.61 -13.06 36.93
CA ALA A 22 -20.10 -12.38 35.74
C ALA A 22 -19.16 -12.77 34.62
N PRO A 23 -19.66 -13.38 33.51
CA PRO A 23 -18.83 -13.54 32.33
C PRO A 23 -18.48 -12.12 31.87
N GLY A 24 -17.22 -11.72 32.07
CA GLY A 24 -16.70 -10.50 31.49
C GLY A 24 -16.94 -10.61 29.99
N LEU A 25 -17.77 -9.73 29.44
CA LEU A 25 -17.83 -9.51 28.02
C LEU A 25 -16.40 -9.12 27.61
N ALA A 26 -15.64 -10.09 27.15
CA ALA A 26 -14.37 -9.82 26.51
C ALA A 26 -14.71 -8.95 25.30
N GLN A 27 -14.55 -7.64 25.44
CA GLN A 27 -14.67 -6.70 24.37
C GLN A 27 -13.58 -7.08 23.38
N ALA A 28 -13.97 -7.69 22.27
CA ALA A 28 -13.04 -8.01 21.22
C ALA A 28 -12.32 -6.70 20.85
N ALA A 29 -11.01 -6.68 21.03
CA ALA A 29 -10.22 -5.52 20.63
C ALA A 29 -10.46 -5.29 19.14
N ASP A 30 -10.83 -4.08 18.77
CA ASP A 30 -11.06 -3.72 17.37
C ASP A 30 -9.80 -4.08 16.57
N LYS A 31 -9.95 -5.03 15.63
CA LYS A 31 -8.85 -5.41 14.75
C LYS A 31 -8.51 -4.24 13.84
N THR A 32 -7.25 -3.90 13.78
CA THR A 32 -6.76 -2.82 12.93
C THR A 32 -5.77 -3.40 11.93
N LEU A 33 -5.92 -3.05 10.65
CA LEU A 33 -4.95 -3.36 9.60
C LEU A 33 -4.42 -2.07 8.99
N LEU A 34 -3.13 -2.06 8.67
CA LEU A 34 -2.49 -1.01 7.88
C LEU A 34 -2.28 -1.48 6.44
N ASN A 35 -3.00 -0.86 5.50
CA ASN A 35 -2.81 -1.06 4.07
C ASN A 35 -1.85 0.01 3.52
N VAL A 36 -0.68 -0.43 3.09
CA VAL A 36 0.35 0.41 2.48
C VAL A 36 0.32 0.21 0.97
N SER A 37 0.13 1.30 0.19
CA SER A 37 0.06 1.16 -1.26
C SER A 37 0.65 2.37 -2.01
N TYR A 38 0.82 2.21 -3.33
CA TYR A 38 1.22 3.31 -4.18
C TYR A 38 0.10 4.32 -4.37
N ASP A 39 0.45 5.59 -4.59
CA ASP A 39 -0.42 6.76 -4.45
C ASP A 39 -1.66 6.79 -5.36
N VAL A 40 -1.58 6.24 -6.58
CA VAL A 40 -2.72 6.21 -7.51
C VAL A 40 -3.81 5.21 -7.11
N SER A 41 -3.52 4.25 -6.23
CA SER A 41 -4.52 3.30 -5.73
C SER A 41 -5.33 3.83 -4.53
N ARG A 42 -5.08 5.06 -4.10
CA ARG A 42 -5.74 5.69 -2.94
C ARG A 42 -7.27 5.63 -3.01
N GLU A 43 -7.85 6.10 -4.11
CA GLU A 43 -9.31 6.16 -4.26
C GLU A 43 -9.90 4.76 -4.34
N PHE A 44 -9.23 3.85 -5.06
CA PHE A 44 -9.64 2.44 -5.11
C PHE A 44 -9.73 1.84 -3.70
N TYR A 45 -8.69 1.99 -2.88
CA TYR A 45 -8.70 1.41 -1.54
C TYR A 45 -9.65 2.12 -0.58
N LYS A 46 -9.92 3.41 -0.78
CA LYS A 46 -10.97 4.10 -0.02
C LYS A 46 -12.33 3.41 -0.19
N ASP A 47 -12.69 3.10 -1.43
CA ASP A 47 -13.97 2.47 -1.74
C ASP A 47 -13.95 0.97 -1.37
N PHE A 48 -12.88 0.26 -1.72
CA PHE A 48 -12.71 -1.16 -1.41
C PHE A 48 -12.75 -1.43 0.10
N ASN A 49 -12.05 -0.65 0.90
CA ASN A 49 -11.98 -0.86 2.35
C ASN A 49 -13.34 -0.69 3.02
N ALA A 50 -14.19 0.21 2.53
CA ALA A 50 -15.55 0.37 3.04
C ALA A 50 -16.38 -0.90 2.81
N VAL A 51 -16.31 -1.46 1.60
CA VAL A 51 -17.02 -2.71 1.26
C VAL A 51 -16.43 -3.90 2.02
N PHE A 52 -15.10 -3.97 2.13
CA PHE A 52 -14.43 -5.04 2.84
C PHE A 52 -14.78 -5.06 4.33
N ALA A 53 -14.84 -3.91 4.98
CA ALA A 53 -15.22 -3.82 6.41
C ALA A 53 -16.65 -4.35 6.67
N VAL A 54 -17.58 -4.05 5.77
CA VAL A 54 -18.96 -4.60 5.84
C VAL A 54 -18.95 -6.11 5.65
N HIS A 55 -18.24 -6.59 4.63
CA HIS A 55 -18.10 -8.03 4.35
C HIS A 55 -17.45 -8.78 5.52
N TRP A 56 -16.38 -8.23 6.07
CA TRP A 56 -15.67 -8.82 7.21
C TRP A 56 -16.59 -8.98 8.41
N LYS A 57 -17.31 -7.92 8.76
CA LYS A 57 -18.28 -7.96 9.87
C LYS A 57 -19.39 -8.98 9.65
N ALA A 58 -19.92 -9.07 8.42
CA ALA A 58 -20.97 -10.04 8.09
C ALA A 58 -20.45 -11.49 8.17
N SER A 59 -19.19 -11.73 7.79
CA SER A 59 -18.59 -13.08 7.72
C SER A 59 -18.06 -13.58 9.06
N THR A 60 -17.56 -12.68 9.91
CA THR A 60 -16.85 -13.04 11.15
C THR A 60 -17.56 -12.57 12.41
N GLY A 61 -18.49 -11.63 12.30
CA GLY A 61 -19.12 -10.96 13.45
C GLY A 61 -18.25 -9.85 14.07
N GLU A 62 -16.99 -9.67 13.62
CA GLU A 62 -16.01 -8.74 14.18
C GLU A 62 -15.93 -7.44 13.36
N ALA A 63 -15.76 -6.30 14.04
CA ALA A 63 -15.41 -5.06 13.39
C ALA A 63 -13.92 -5.03 13.02
N ILE A 64 -13.58 -4.33 11.94
CA ILE A 64 -12.20 -4.11 11.52
C ILE A 64 -12.00 -2.65 11.11
N THR A 65 -10.89 -2.05 11.57
CA THR A 65 -10.45 -0.71 11.17
C THR A 65 -9.35 -0.84 10.13
N LEU A 66 -9.49 -0.18 8.99
CA LEU A 66 -8.54 -0.24 7.88
C LEU A 66 -7.84 1.11 7.73
N ASN A 67 -6.64 1.20 8.26
CA ASN A 67 -5.77 2.35 8.09
C ASN A 67 -5.07 2.29 6.73
N GLN A 68 -4.72 3.44 6.18
CA GLN A 68 -4.13 3.54 4.85
C GLN A 68 -2.90 4.44 4.86
N SER A 69 -1.84 4.00 4.17
CA SER A 69 -0.68 4.81 3.85
C SER A 69 -0.41 4.75 2.36
N HIS A 70 -0.43 5.89 1.68
CA HIS A 70 -0.25 5.99 0.24
C HIS A 70 0.87 6.95 -0.12
N GLY A 71 1.70 6.58 -1.10
CA GLY A 71 2.80 7.41 -1.55
C GLY A 71 3.47 6.83 -2.79
N GLY A 72 4.61 7.37 -3.18
CA GLY A 72 5.38 6.78 -4.27
C GLY A 72 5.76 5.33 -3.94
N SER A 73 5.50 4.40 -4.85
CA SER A 73 5.63 2.95 -4.65
C SER A 73 6.96 2.56 -3.99
N SER A 74 8.07 3.02 -4.55
CA SER A 74 9.40 2.68 -4.02
C SER A 74 9.69 3.32 -2.65
N ARG A 75 9.07 4.46 -2.35
CA ARG A 75 9.19 5.07 -1.02
C ARG A 75 8.43 4.24 0.01
N GLN A 76 7.20 3.84 -0.31
CA GLN A 76 6.40 3.01 0.58
C GLN A 76 7.06 1.65 0.84
N ALA A 77 7.57 0.99 -0.20
CA ALA A 77 8.29 -0.27 -0.04
C ALA A 77 9.49 -0.15 0.91
N ARG A 78 10.28 0.94 0.76
CA ARG A 78 11.39 1.19 1.69
C ARG A 78 10.92 1.46 3.10
N SER A 79 9.85 2.26 3.29
CA SER A 79 9.32 2.52 4.64
C SER A 79 8.94 1.23 5.36
N VAL A 80 8.33 0.27 4.65
CA VAL A 80 7.99 -1.03 5.23
C VAL A 80 9.24 -1.87 5.51
N ALA A 81 10.20 -1.90 4.57
CA ALA A 81 11.48 -2.60 4.79
C ALA A 81 12.29 -2.00 5.94
N ASP A 82 12.13 -0.72 6.22
CA ASP A 82 12.81 0.02 7.28
C ASP A 82 12.00 0.04 8.60
N GLY A 83 10.87 -0.70 8.70
CA GLY A 83 10.16 -0.94 9.96
C GLY A 83 8.73 -0.39 10.07
N LEU A 84 8.13 0.16 9.00
CA LEU A 84 6.71 0.47 9.02
C LEU A 84 5.92 -0.85 9.05
N GLU A 85 5.21 -1.09 10.13
CA GLU A 85 4.40 -2.30 10.33
C GLU A 85 3.15 -2.25 9.43
N ALA A 86 3.23 -2.91 8.28
CA ALA A 86 2.14 -3.03 7.31
C ALA A 86 1.59 -4.45 7.30
N ASP A 87 0.26 -4.58 7.32
CA ASP A 87 -0.43 -5.87 7.20
C ASP A 87 -0.67 -6.24 5.74
N VAL A 88 -0.93 -5.24 4.90
CA VAL A 88 -1.16 -5.41 3.47
C VAL A 88 -0.30 -4.40 2.71
N ILE A 89 0.37 -4.88 1.67
CA ILE A 89 1.18 -4.02 0.81
C ILE A 89 0.84 -4.24 -0.66
N THR A 90 0.59 -3.15 -1.39
CA THR A 90 0.35 -3.18 -2.83
C THR A 90 1.24 -2.17 -3.53
N MET A 91 2.15 -2.65 -4.35
CA MET A 91 3.09 -1.82 -5.10
C MET A 91 2.83 -1.94 -6.60
N ASN A 92 3.27 -0.97 -7.37
CA ASN A 92 3.06 -1.01 -8.81
C ASN A 92 4.18 -1.69 -9.62
N GLN A 93 5.20 -2.20 -8.93
CA GLN A 93 6.30 -2.94 -9.56
C GLN A 93 6.77 -4.10 -8.68
N ALA A 94 7.12 -5.22 -9.29
CA ALA A 94 7.68 -6.39 -8.61
C ALA A 94 8.93 -6.04 -7.79
N ASN A 95 9.83 -5.24 -8.34
CA ASN A 95 11.06 -4.82 -7.65
C ASN A 95 10.81 -4.08 -6.33
N ASP A 96 9.67 -3.41 -6.18
CA ASP A 96 9.30 -2.77 -4.92
C ASP A 96 8.86 -3.81 -3.87
N ILE A 97 8.27 -4.93 -4.31
CA ILE A 97 7.97 -6.07 -3.43
C ILE A 97 9.24 -6.85 -3.11
N ASP A 98 10.16 -7.02 -4.08
CA ASP A 98 11.44 -7.71 -3.86
C ASP A 98 12.26 -7.06 -2.74
N VAL A 99 12.20 -5.74 -2.58
CA VAL A 99 12.85 -5.01 -1.47
C VAL A 99 12.43 -5.56 -0.09
N LEU A 100 11.17 -5.98 0.06
CA LEU A 100 10.68 -6.55 1.32
C LEU A 100 11.32 -7.91 1.63
N PHE A 101 11.60 -8.70 0.61
CA PHE A 101 12.37 -9.93 0.74
C PHE A 101 13.86 -9.65 0.94
N GLU A 102 14.46 -8.88 0.04
CA GLU A 102 15.92 -8.69 -0.02
C GLU A 102 16.47 -7.95 1.20
N ARG A 103 15.83 -6.86 1.61
CA ARG A 103 16.26 -5.98 2.67
C ARG A 103 15.52 -6.20 3.98
N GLY A 104 14.18 -6.26 3.92
CA GLY A 104 13.33 -6.38 5.10
C GLY A 104 13.26 -7.80 5.67
N LYS A 105 13.51 -8.85 4.86
CA LYS A 105 13.27 -10.26 5.23
C LYS A 105 11.85 -10.53 5.73
N LEU A 106 10.89 -9.73 5.26
CA LEU A 106 9.50 -9.73 5.74
C LEU A 106 8.62 -10.74 5.00
N ILE A 107 8.97 -11.08 3.76
CA ILE A 107 8.22 -12.00 2.90
C ILE A 107 9.17 -13.03 2.27
N PRO A 108 8.68 -14.19 1.83
CA PRO A 108 9.51 -15.19 1.18
C PRO A 108 9.89 -14.78 -0.25
N GLN A 109 10.96 -15.36 -0.77
CA GLN A 109 11.48 -15.09 -2.12
C GLN A 109 10.47 -15.43 -3.21
N ASP A 110 9.64 -16.44 -2.99
CA ASP A 110 8.64 -16.92 -3.96
C ASP A 110 7.29 -16.21 -3.84
N TRP A 111 7.24 -15.03 -3.22
CA TRP A 111 6.03 -14.24 -2.97
C TRP A 111 5.12 -14.11 -4.21
N ALA A 112 5.71 -13.97 -5.41
CA ALA A 112 4.96 -13.81 -6.65
C ALA A 112 4.12 -15.05 -7.01
N LYS A 113 4.50 -16.24 -6.53
CA LYS A 113 3.79 -17.50 -6.81
C LYS A 113 2.60 -17.76 -5.87
N ARG A 114 2.42 -16.94 -4.83
CA ARG A 114 1.44 -17.19 -3.78
C ARG A 114 0.00 -16.86 -4.17
N LEU A 115 -0.18 -15.92 -5.08
CA LEU A 115 -1.49 -15.50 -5.58
C LEU A 115 -1.53 -15.61 -7.11
N PRO A 116 -2.74 -15.71 -7.72
CA PRO A 116 -2.89 -15.72 -9.16
C PRO A 116 -2.20 -14.56 -9.86
N PHE A 117 -1.87 -14.73 -11.13
CA PHE A 117 -1.28 -13.70 -12.00
C PHE A 117 0.02 -13.10 -11.43
N ASN A 118 0.88 -13.94 -10.83
CA ASN A 118 2.11 -13.54 -10.16
C ASN A 118 1.87 -12.51 -9.03
N SER A 119 0.79 -12.70 -8.29
CA SER A 119 0.35 -11.79 -7.21
C SER A 119 0.07 -10.35 -7.72
N ALA A 120 -0.31 -10.21 -8.99
CA ALA A 120 -0.65 -8.93 -9.61
C ALA A 120 -2.18 -8.79 -9.75
N PRO A 121 -2.85 -8.02 -8.88
CA PRO A 121 -4.31 -7.89 -8.91
C PRO A 121 -4.81 -7.04 -10.09
N THR A 122 -3.95 -6.21 -10.68
CA THR A 122 -4.28 -5.30 -11.79
C THR A 122 -3.14 -5.16 -12.77
N THR A 123 -3.46 -4.73 -13.99
CA THR A 123 -2.51 -4.33 -15.01
C THR A 123 -2.80 -2.91 -15.47
N SER A 124 -1.79 -2.21 -16.01
CA SER A 124 -1.92 -0.84 -16.49
C SER A 124 -0.95 -0.58 -17.65
N VAL A 125 -1.08 0.59 -18.27
CA VAL A 125 -0.21 1.07 -19.34
C VAL A 125 0.26 2.49 -19.05
N SER A 126 1.41 2.87 -19.60
CA SER A 126 1.87 4.26 -19.57
C SER A 126 1.24 5.04 -20.72
N VAL A 127 0.67 6.19 -20.42
CA VAL A 127 0.06 7.09 -21.41
C VAL A 127 0.63 8.49 -21.28
N ILE A 128 0.58 9.24 -22.38
CA ILE A 128 0.96 10.64 -22.42
C ILE A 128 -0.31 11.47 -22.31
N LEU A 129 -0.45 12.22 -21.21
CA LEU A 129 -1.54 13.17 -21.01
C LEU A 129 -1.15 14.53 -21.60
N VAL A 130 -1.98 15.05 -22.48
CA VAL A 130 -1.77 16.37 -23.13
C VAL A 130 -2.91 17.32 -22.80
N ARG A 131 -2.64 18.62 -22.89
CA ARG A 131 -3.67 19.66 -22.75
C ARG A 131 -4.73 19.50 -23.84
N LYS A 132 -5.95 19.92 -23.54
CA LYS A 132 -7.07 19.93 -24.51
C LYS A 132 -6.63 20.56 -25.84
N GLY A 133 -6.91 19.87 -26.94
CA GLY A 133 -6.52 20.28 -28.28
C GLY A 133 -5.07 19.99 -28.64
N ASN A 134 -4.27 19.43 -27.74
CA ASN A 134 -2.86 19.08 -28.00
C ASN A 134 -2.06 20.17 -28.70
N PRO A 135 -1.92 21.38 -28.15
CA PRO A 135 -1.39 22.54 -28.84
C PRO A 135 0.08 22.40 -29.28
N LYS A 136 0.80 21.41 -28.72
CA LYS A 136 2.19 21.10 -29.07
C LYS A 136 2.32 19.89 -30.00
N ALA A 137 1.20 19.35 -30.48
CA ALA A 137 1.14 18.19 -31.37
C ALA A 137 1.98 16.99 -30.87
N ILE A 138 1.91 16.71 -29.58
CA ILE A 138 2.59 15.56 -28.97
C ILE A 138 1.83 14.27 -29.34
N ARG A 139 2.52 13.37 -30.05
CA ARG A 139 1.93 12.10 -30.53
C ARG A 139 2.72 10.88 -30.09
N ASP A 140 4.00 11.06 -29.77
CA ASP A 140 4.88 9.97 -29.39
C ASP A 140 5.90 10.42 -28.34
N TRP A 141 6.59 9.47 -27.74
CA TRP A 141 7.65 9.70 -26.76
C TRP A 141 8.78 10.61 -27.27
N SER A 142 9.12 10.50 -28.57
CA SER A 142 10.13 11.35 -29.18
C SER A 142 9.79 12.84 -29.15
N ASP A 143 8.48 13.18 -29.19
CA ASP A 143 8.02 14.56 -29.14
C ASP A 143 8.27 15.22 -27.78
N LEU A 144 8.32 14.42 -26.69
CA LEU A 144 8.59 14.91 -25.34
C LEU A 144 10.03 15.45 -25.18
N GLY A 145 10.95 15.01 -26.06
CA GLY A 145 12.34 15.49 -26.08
C GLY A 145 12.57 16.73 -26.95
N LYS A 146 11.51 17.31 -27.56
CA LYS A 146 11.64 18.53 -28.43
C LYS A 146 11.86 19.78 -27.60
N PRO A 147 12.59 20.78 -28.15
CA PRO A 147 12.71 22.08 -27.49
C PRO A 147 11.35 22.74 -27.23
N GLY A 148 11.22 23.42 -26.10
CA GLY A 148 9.99 24.12 -25.73
C GLY A 148 8.83 23.22 -25.25
N VAL A 149 9.03 21.90 -25.16
CA VAL A 149 8.11 20.97 -24.50
C VAL A 149 8.47 20.92 -23.02
N SER A 150 7.49 21.12 -22.15
CA SER A 150 7.65 20.91 -20.70
C SER A 150 6.86 19.67 -20.29
N VAL A 151 7.50 18.78 -19.56
CA VAL A 151 6.95 17.48 -19.15
C VAL A 151 6.98 17.39 -17.64
N ILE A 152 5.89 16.97 -17.00
CA ILE A 152 5.88 16.61 -15.58
C ILE A 152 5.84 15.09 -15.47
N ILE A 153 6.79 14.52 -14.76
CA ILE A 153 6.86 13.10 -14.47
C ILE A 153 7.20 12.85 -13.02
N PRO A 154 6.75 11.73 -12.44
CA PRO A 154 7.17 11.35 -11.10
C PRO A 154 8.65 11.01 -11.06
N ASN A 155 9.28 11.23 -9.91
CA ASN A 155 10.69 10.90 -9.70
C ASN A 155 10.91 9.37 -9.73
N PRO A 156 11.74 8.83 -10.64
CA PRO A 156 12.00 7.39 -10.72
C PRO A 156 12.62 6.78 -9.46
N LYS A 157 13.25 7.60 -8.61
CA LYS A 157 13.85 7.14 -7.34
C LYS A 157 12.81 6.87 -6.24
N THR A 158 11.64 7.49 -6.32
CA THR A 158 10.60 7.40 -5.29
C THR A 158 9.30 6.78 -5.80
N SER A 159 9.08 6.79 -7.11
CA SER A 159 7.84 6.39 -7.77
C SER A 159 8.08 5.30 -8.81
N GLY A 160 7.32 4.21 -8.71
CA GLY A 160 7.28 3.20 -9.76
C GLY A 160 6.73 3.74 -11.08
N ASN A 161 5.76 4.69 -11.04
CA ASN A 161 5.29 5.36 -12.25
C ASN A 161 6.41 6.12 -12.95
N GLY A 162 7.30 6.77 -12.20
CA GLY A 162 8.48 7.42 -12.77
C GLY A 162 9.42 6.43 -13.47
N ARG A 163 9.62 5.25 -12.87
CA ARG A 163 10.41 4.18 -13.51
C ARG A 163 9.73 3.64 -14.77
N TYR A 164 8.41 3.44 -14.75
CA TYR A 164 7.67 3.03 -15.94
C TYR A 164 7.73 4.08 -17.04
N THR A 165 7.66 5.37 -16.72
CA THR A 165 7.82 6.46 -17.67
C THR A 165 9.20 6.41 -18.34
N TYR A 166 10.26 6.21 -17.55
CA TYR A 166 11.63 6.04 -18.06
C TYR A 166 11.72 4.83 -19.02
N LEU A 167 11.23 3.67 -18.57
CA LEU A 167 11.27 2.43 -19.33
C LEU A 167 10.42 2.49 -20.61
N ALA A 168 9.25 3.13 -20.55
CA ALA A 168 8.39 3.29 -21.72
C ALA A 168 9.02 4.18 -22.80
N ALA A 169 9.62 5.30 -22.39
CA ALA A 169 10.35 6.17 -23.33
C ALA A 169 11.56 5.45 -23.98
N TRP A 170 12.31 4.70 -23.17
CA TRP A 170 13.41 3.87 -23.65
C TRP A 170 12.93 2.77 -24.60
N GLY A 171 11.93 2.00 -24.16
CA GLY A 171 11.37 0.87 -24.91
C GLY A 171 10.79 1.30 -26.25
N ALA A 172 10.04 2.41 -26.28
CA ALA A 172 9.51 2.98 -27.52
C ALA A 172 10.62 3.33 -28.53
N ALA A 173 11.71 3.94 -28.07
CA ALA A 173 12.85 4.23 -28.92
C ALA A 173 13.49 2.96 -29.50
N VAL A 174 13.72 1.94 -28.67
CA VAL A 174 14.34 0.67 -29.09
C VAL A 174 13.42 -0.10 -30.05
N GLN A 175 12.12 -0.14 -29.79
CA GLN A 175 11.14 -0.78 -30.69
C GLN A 175 11.09 -0.12 -32.08
N ASN A 176 11.33 1.18 -32.14
CA ASN A 176 11.44 1.92 -33.40
C ASN A 176 12.83 1.80 -34.08
N GLY A 177 13.65 0.83 -33.67
CA GLY A 177 14.95 0.55 -34.27
C GLY A 177 16.05 1.52 -33.87
N VAL A 178 15.84 2.34 -32.84
CA VAL A 178 16.84 3.30 -32.36
C VAL A 178 17.91 2.57 -31.53
N SER A 179 19.19 2.88 -31.78
CA SER A 179 20.28 2.28 -31.00
C SER A 179 20.18 2.60 -29.50
N PRO A 180 20.73 1.76 -28.60
CA PRO A 180 20.74 2.04 -27.16
C PRO A 180 21.35 3.42 -26.81
N ALA A 181 22.37 3.85 -27.52
CA ALA A 181 22.99 5.17 -27.33
C ALA A 181 22.01 6.30 -27.68
N ALA A 182 21.29 6.18 -28.81
CA ALA A 182 20.31 7.17 -29.22
C ALA A 182 19.06 7.14 -28.36
N ALA A 183 18.62 5.96 -27.86
CA ALA A 183 17.56 5.83 -26.85
C ALA A 183 17.94 6.55 -25.54
N LYS A 184 19.18 6.37 -25.07
CA LYS A 184 19.71 7.10 -23.92
C LYS A 184 19.66 8.61 -24.15
N ALA A 185 20.10 9.08 -25.32
CA ALA A 185 20.06 10.50 -25.66
C ALA A 185 18.63 11.06 -25.70
N LEU A 186 17.66 10.30 -26.23
CA LEU A 186 16.24 10.70 -26.20
C LEU A 186 15.73 10.84 -24.76
N VAL A 187 15.92 9.82 -23.93
CA VAL A 187 15.48 9.86 -22.53
C VAL A 187 16.14 11.03 -21.79
N THR A 188 17.42 11.28 -22.02
CA THR A 188 18.14 12.44 -21.46
C THR A 188 17.47 13.76 -21.84
N ARG A 189 17.08 13.94 -23.11
CA ARG A 189 16.35 15.15 -23.56
C ARG A 189 14.97 15.26 -22.93
N ILE A 190 14.24 14.15 -22.82
CA ILE A 190 12.93 14.15 -22.13
C ILE A 190 13.09 14.62 -20.69
N PHE A 191 14.06 14.08 -19.97
CA PHE A 191 14.30 14.47 -18.57
C PHE A 191 14.85 15.91 -18.44
N ALA A 192 15.57 16.43 -19.43
CA ALA A 192 15.97 17.84 -19.48
C ALA A 192 14.76 18.79 -19.63
N ASN A 193 13.66 18.30 -20.20
CA ASN A 193 12.41 19.02 -20.34
C ASN A 193 11.48 18.92 -19.10
N VAL A 194 11.96 18.30 -18.01
CA VAL A 194 11.18 18.10 -16.76
C VAL A 194 11.58 19.15 -15.73
N PRO A 195 10.76 20.19 -15.52
CA PRO A 195 11.05 21.23 -14.54
C PRO A 195 10.82 20.75 -13.10
N VAL A 196 9.94 19.74 -12.92
CA VAL A 196 9.58 19.22 -11.60
C VAL A 196 9.50 17.69 -11.66
N LEU A 197 10.21 17.03 -10.75
CA LEU A 197 10.10 15.60 -10.46
C LEU A 197 9.27 15.41 -9.20
N ASP A 198 7.99 15.10 -9.36
CA ASP A 198 7.10 14.86 -8.22
C ASP A 198 7.42 13.55 -7.49
N GLY A 199 7.01 13.44 -6.21
CA GLY A 199 7.25 12.27 -5.39
C GLY A 199 6.48 11.01 -5.79
N GLY A 200 5.39 11.17 -6.58
CA GLY A 200 4.49 10.09 -7.00
C GLY A 200 3.64 10.46 -8.20
N GLY A 201 2.89 9.47 -8.72
CA GLY A 201 2.07 9.65 -9.92
C GLY A 201 0.93 10.65 -9.72
N ARG A 202 0.31 10.67 -8.53
CA ARG A 202 -0.79 11.59 -8.23
C ARG A 202 -0.32 13.05 -8.29
N GLY A 203 0.75 13.39 -7.57
CA GLY A 203 1.26 14.75 -7.56
C GLY A 203 1.74 15.23 -8.93
N ALA A 204 2.19 14.32 -9.80
CA ALA A 204 2.56 14.66 -11.17
C ALA A 204 1.36 14.96 -12.09
N THR A 205 0.13 14.65 -11.67
CA THR A 205 -1.10 14.82 -12.48
C THR A 205 -2.08 15.84 -11.89
N THR A 206 -1.85 16.33 -10.69
CA THR A 206 -2.63 17.39 -10.02
C THR A 206 -1.92 18.72 -10.06
#